data_c5a99e4bac2233c8eb713989e59cbe93
#
_entry.id   c5a99e4bac2233c8eb713989e59cbe93
#
_cell.length_a   1.000
_cell.length_b   1.000
_cell.length_c   1.000
_cell.angle_alpha   90.00
_cell.angle_beta   90.00
_cell.angle_gamma   90.00
#
_symmetry.space_group_name_H-M   'P 1'
#
loop_
_entity.id
_entity.type
_entity.pdbx_description
1 polymer ?
#
loop_
_entity_poly.entity_id
_entity_poly.type
_entity_poly.pdbx_seq_one_letter_code
_entity_poly.pdbx_strand_id
1 'polypeptide(L)'
;VSFSEPYVFDRNISMGADVYHREYDNDFYASELNRYKQATTGLQLRAGVPLTEYMSAIGSYTLNFENVTVGSAYFGDFDGDGVDECTQSRFICEAVGKRTSSILGFTLNYDSLNSRLRPTRGESISTTAEFAGLGGDVKYLRMRSKMGKWMPLGSGFIFSLQAEGGWIKALEDRGTPGFDDVRLTDRFPLGEPQFRGFDIRGVGPRVVRLQYQVNPDDPSGPRILQTLEDLRENNNRNFDDSLGGRAYYLGRAELEIPLGSGAQEMGLRPSIWLDVGSLFAVDRPTLVDNPNGEQLRNLSGDLLYLQPVLNSDGEPTGQFLQTTNATAEDGTPFNPAIGNYYKEVFLGDSISPRITAGIGVNWNSPFGPFRIDVSQVIKKQRGDDTKVISFNVGTQF
;
A
#
# COMPACT_ATOMS: atom_id res chain seq x y z
N VAL A 1 7.69 23.71 -6.74
CA VAL A 1 8.13 25.07 -6.36
C VAL A 1 7.46 25.43 -5.05
N SER A 2 8.24 25.90 -4.08
CA SER A 2 7.75 26.27 -2.75
C SER A 2 8.15 27.71 -2.43
N PHE A 3 7.22 28.45 -1.91
CA PHE A 3 7.43 29.78 -1.33
C PHE A 3 7.01 29.77 0.14
N SER A 4 7.77 30.42 1.00
CA SER A 4 7.45 30.53 2.40
C SER A 4 7.93 31.88 2.95
N GLU A 5 7.00 32.61 3.58
CA GLU A 5 7.25 33.87 4.28
C GLU A 5 6.97 33.66 5.77
N PRO A 6 7.98 33.76 6.65
CA PRO A 6 7.81 33.50 8.08
C PRO A 6 7.14 34.63 8.86
N TYR A 7 7.16 35.88 8.34
CA TYR A 7 6.65 37.07 9.05
C TYR A 7 5.75 37.90 8.15
N VAL A 8 4.53 37.45 7.95
CA VAL A 8 3.58 38.16 7.11
C VAL A 8 3.01 39.34 7.84
N PHE A 9 3.03 40.53 7.21
CA PHE A 9 2.60 41.83 7.80
C PHE A 9 3.33 42.16 9.10
N ASP A 10 4.63 41.85 9.21
CA ASP A 10 5.46 42.05 10.40
C ASP A 10 4.90 41.41 11.68
N ARG A 11 4.08 40.35 11.49
CA ARG A 11 3.54 39.53 12.56
C ARG A 11 4.16 38.15 12.53
N ASN A 12 4.15 37.47 13.67
CA ASN A 12 4.61 36.09 13.80
C ASN A 12 3.57 35.12 13.19
N ILE A 13 3.29 35.30 11.91
CA ILE A 13 2.39 34.48 11.09
C ILE A 13 3.19 34.05 9.89
N SER A 14 3.38 32.75 9.74
CA SER A 14 4.02 32.18 8.55
C SER A 14 2.98 31.88 7.48
N MET A 15 3.27 32.18 6.23
CA MET A 15 2.47 31.75 5.09
C MET A 15 3.33 31.03 4.08
N GLY A 16 2.77 30.06 3.40
CA GLY A 16 3.45 29.31 2.35
C GLY A 16 2.50 28.90 1.24
N ALA A 17 3.08 28.78 0.05
CA ALA A 17 2.41 28.28 -1.12
C ALA A 17 3.32 27.27 -1.83
N ASP A 18 2.79 26.11 -2.15
CA ASP A 18 3.50 25.05 -2.85
C ASP A 18 2.75 24.67 -4.11
N VAL A 19 3.46 24.60 -5.21
CA VAL A 19 2.97 24.00 -6.48
C VAL A 19 3.85 22.80 -6.77
N TYR A 20 3.25 21.66 -6.96
CA TYR A 20 3.98 20.41 -7.13
C TYR A 20 3.35 19.50 -8.19
N HIS A 21 4.21 18.70 -8.78
CA HIS A 21 3.85 17.53 -9.57
C HIS A 21 4.62 16.35 -9.01
N ARG A 22 3.92 15.26 -8.72
CA ARG A 22 4.49 14.02 -8.15
C ARG A 22 3.97 12.86 -8.96
N GLU A 23 4.88 11.97 -9.32
CA GLU A 23 4.55 10.66 -9.89
C GLU A 23 4.95 9.58 -8.89
N TYR A 24 4.05 8.65 -8.66
CA TYR A 24 4.31 7.42 -7.96
C TYR A 24 4.06 6.26 -8.91
N ASP A 25 5.09 5.44 -9.08
CA ASP A 25 5.06 4.24 -9.91
C ASP A 25 5.36 3.05 -8.99
N ASN A 26 4.43 2.10 -8.90
CA ASN A 26 4.60 0.93 -8.06
C ASN A 26 5.19 -0.27 -8.82
N ASP A 27 5.64 -0.09 -10.05
CA ASP A 27 6.22 -1.13 -10.92
C ASP A 27 7.31 -1.95 -10.21
N PHE A 28 8.06 -1.31 -9.32
CA PHE A 28 9.19 -1.95 -8.63
C PHE A 28 8.76 -2.91 -7.50
N TYR A 29 7.58 -2.70 -6.91
CA TYR A 29 7.14 -3.41 -5.71
C TYR A 29 5.90 -4.28 -5.93
N ALA A 30 5.20 -4.08 -7.05
CA ALA A 30 3.98 -4.80 -7.36
C ALA A 30 4.24 -5.92 -8.37
N SER A 31 3.41 -6.94 -8.28
CA SER A 31 3.29 -7.95 -9.33
C SER A 31 2.72 -7.31 -10.61
N GLU A 32 2.88 -7.98 -11.75
CA GLU A 32 2.39 -7.47 -13.04
C GLU A 32 0.91 -7.09 -13.03
N LEU A 33 0.08 -7.83 -12.29
CA LEU A 33 -1.37 -7.58 -12.19
C LEU A 33 -1.76 -6.42 -11.25
N ASN A 34 -0.80 -5.88 -10.48
CA ASN A 34 -1.07 -4.82 -9.49
C ASN A 34 -0.28 -3.54 -9.77
N ARG A 35 0.22 -3.38 -11.01
CA ARG A 35 0.97 -2.20 -11.43
C ARG A 35 0.07 -1.04 -11.77
N TYR A 36 0.33 0.09 -11.16
CA TYR A 36 -0.34 1.34 -11.50
C TYR A 36 0.60 2.53 -11.31
N LYS A 37 0.32 3.60 -12.02
CA LYS A 37 0.96 4.90 -11.86
C LYS A 37 -0.04 5.90 -11.32
N GLN A 38 0.38 6.70 -10.37
CA GLN A 38 -0.42 7.80 -9.84
C GLN A 38 0.34 9.10 -10.04
N ALA A 39 -0.17 9.97 -10.89
CA ALA A 39 0.32 11.33 -11.08
C ALA A 39 -0.56 12.29 -10.29
N THR A 40 0.05 13.16 -9.48
CA THR A 40 -0.66 14.17 -8.69
C THR A 40 -0.04 15.53 -8.97
N THR A 41 -0.85 16.44 -9.52
CA THR A 41 -0.50 17.87 -9.66
C THR A 41 -1.31 18.65 -8.65
N GLY A 42 -0.65 19.47 -7.84
CA GLY A 42 -1.36 20.16 -6.75
C GLY A 42 -0.85 21.56 -6.46
N LEU A 43 -1.74 22.31 -5.83
CA LEU A 43 -1.48 23.60 -5.17
C LEU A 43 -1.83 23.43 -3.68
N GLN A 44 -0.91 23.80 -2.82
CA GLN A 44 -1.18 23.89 -1.39
C GLN A 44 -0.88 25.30 -0.87
N LEU A 45 -1.83 25.86 -0.18
CA LEU A 45 -1.66 27.09 0.62
C LEU A 45 -1.64 26.72 2.10
N ARG A 46 -0.76 27.34 2.87
CA ARG A 46 -0.68 27.09 4.31
C ARG A 46 -0.45 28.39 5.06
N ALA A 47 -1.04 28.48 6.25
CA ALA A 47 -0.81 29.57 7.18
C ALA A 47 -0.58 28.98 8.59
N GLY A 48 0.49 29.41 9.25
CA GLY A 48 0.88 28.89 10.55
C GLY A 48 1.05 30.02 11.56
N VAL A 49 0.62 29.75 12.80
CA VAL A 49 0.79 30.65 13.91
C VAL A 49 1.39 29.90 15.09
N PRO A 50 2.42 30.43 15.76
CA PRO A 50 2.84 29.95 17.07
C PRO A 50 1.80 30.33 18.11
N LEU A 51 1.35 29.37 18.89
CA LEU A 51 0.41 29.56 19.98
C LEU A 51 1.16 29.80 21.30
N THR A 52 2.26 29.05 21.48
CA THR A 52 3.20 29.16 22.60
C THR A 52 4.62 28.90 22.10
N GLU A 53 5.61 28.89 23.00
CA GLU A 53 6.99 28.55 22.69
C GLU A 53 7.13 27.15 22.04
N TYR A 54 6.28 26.19 22.46
CA TYR A 54 6.33 24.78 22.00
C TYR A 54 5.14 24.38 21.13
N MET A 55 4.13 25.24 21.01
CA MET A 55 2.91 24.90 20.25
C MET A 55 2.74 25.79 19.04
N SER A 56 2.36 25.16 17.92
CA SER A 56 1.96 25.88 16.70
C SER A 56 0.71 25.27 16.08
N ALA A 57 -0.11 26.10 15.46
CA ALA A 57 -1.25 25.69 14.66
C ALA A 57 -1.03 26.08 13.21
N ILE A 58 -1.40 25.18 12.29
CA ILE A 58 -1.24 25.36 10.85
C ILE A 58 -2.58 25.03 10.19
N GLY A 59 -3.15 25.99 9.48
CA GLY A 59 -4.24 25.79 8.54
C GLY A 59 -3.70 25.59 7.13
N SER A 60 -4.27 24.68 6.37
CA SER A 60 -3.87 24.45 4.98
C SER A 60 -5.08 24.22 4.08
N TYR A 61 -4.95 24.64 2.83
CA TYR A 61 -5.87 24.30 1.76
C TYR A 61 -5.08 23.66 0.62
N THR A 62 -5.52 22.49 0.19
CA THR A 62 -4.85 21.71 -0.86
C THR A 62 -5.85 21.39 -1.96
N LEU A 63 -5.49 21.72 -3.21
CA LEU A 63 -6.21 21.34 -4.42
C LEU A 63 -5.33 20.39 -5.21
N ASN A 64 -5.77 19.15 -5.41
CA ASN A 64 -5.05 18.14 -6.17
C ASN A 64 -5.86 17.71 -7.39
N PHE A 65 -5.14 17.56 -8.50
CA PHE A 65 -5.58 16.87 -9.70
C PHE A 65 -4.78 15.58 -9.79
N GLU A 66 -5.46 14.47 -9.61
CA GLU A 66 -4.86 13.14 -9.59
C GLU A 66 -5.28 12.37 -10.84
N ASN A 67 -4.36 11.56 -11.36
CA ASN A 67 -4.60 10.65 -12.45
C ASN A 67 -3.96 9.30 -12.12
N VAL A 68 -4.78 8.27 -11.99
CA VAL A 68 -4.33 6.89 -11.80
C VAL A 68 -4.43 6.17 -13.13
N THR A 69 -3.32 5.62 -13.60
CA THR A 69 -3.23 4.88 -14.86
C THR A 69 -2.60 3.52 -14.64
N VAL A 70 -2.96 2.57 -15.48
CA VAL A 70 -2.31 1.27 -15.60
C VAL A 70 -1.65 1.15 -16.97
N GLY A 71 -0.77 0.17 -17.16
CA GLY A 71 -0.09 -0.02 -18.44
C GLY A 71 -1.09 -0.27 -19.58
N SER A 72 -0.79 0.21 -20.79
CA SER A 72 -1.65 0.07 -21.98
C SER A 72 -1.92 -1.39 -22.38
N ALA A 73 -1.15 -2.34 -21.89
CA ALA A 73 -1.42 -3.78 -22.05
C ALA A 73 -2.58 -4.27 -21.19
N TYR A 74 -3.04 -3.47 -20.23
CA TYR A 74 -4.05 -3.84 -19.25
C TYR A 74 -5.23 -2.87 -19.18
N PHE A 75 -5.21 -1.79 -19.97
CA PHE A 75 -6.28 -0.80 -20.04
C PHE A 75 -6.38 -0.24 -21.46
N GLY A 76 -7.52 -0.41 -22.07
CA GLY A 76 -7.83 0.06 -23.41
C GLY A 76 -9.06 -0.63 -23.97
N ASP A 77 -9.49 -0.16 -25.12
CA ASP A 77 -10.56 -0.79 -25.90
C ASP A 77 -9.99 -2.01 -26.63
N PHE A 78 -10.14 -3.20 -26.03
CA PHE A 78 -9.58 -4.44 -26.58
C PHE A 78 -10.51 -5.15 -27.56
N ASP A 79 -11.81 -4.86 -27.54
CA ASP A 79 -12.80 -5.49 -28.40
C ASP A 79 -13.34 -4.57 -29.50
N GLY A 80 -12.94 -3.28 -29.48
CA GLY A 80 -13.29 -2.29 -30.52
C GLY A 80 -14.69 -1.72 -30.40
N ASP A 81 -15.33 -1.85 -29.20
CA ASP A 81 -16.67 -1.32 -28.93
C ASP A 81 -16.66 0.17 -28.53
N GLY A 82 -15.46 0.76 -28.37
CA GLY A 82 -15.24 2.15 -27.96
C GLY A 82 -15.24 2.35 -26.44
N VAL A 83 -15.25 1.28 -25.64
CA VAL A 83 -15.20 1.30 -24.18
C VAL A 83 -13.85 0.75 -23.72
N ASP A 84 -13.13 1.52 -22.90
CA ASP A 84 -11.88 1.03 -22.31
C ASP A 84 -12.16 -0.02 -21.22
N GLU A 85 -11.55 -1.19 -21.35
CA GLU A 85 -11.58 -2.25 -20.37
C GLU A 85 -10.31 -2.28 -19.51
N CYS A 86 -10.42 -2.76 -18.28
CA CYS A 86 -9.30 -2.93 -17.37
C CYS A 86 -9.14 -4.40 -16.99
N THR A 87 -8.02 -5.00 -17.36
CA THR A 87 -7.70 -6.42 -17.10
C THR A 87 -6.79 -6.63 -15.89
N GLN A 88 -6.46 -5.56 -15.15
CA GLN A 88 -5.73 -5.61 -13.88
C GLN A 88 -6.62 -6.16 -12.74
N SER A 89 -6.09 -6.14 -11.52
CA SER A 89 -6.92 -6.39 -10.35
C SER A 89 -8.11 -5.42 -10.31
N ARG A 90 -9.32 -5.93 -10.05
CA ARG A 90 -10.54 -5.12 -9.97
C ARG A 90 -10.43 -3.95 -8.98
N PHE A 91 -9.62 -4.08 -7.91
CA PHE A 91 -9.38 -3.01 -6.95
C PHE A 91 -8.50 -1.89 -7.51
N ILE A 92 -7.60 -2.21 -8.42
CA ILE A 92 -6.81 -1.23 -9.17
C ILE A 92 -7.67 -0.59 -10.24
N CYS A 93 -8.41 -1.39 -11.00
CA CYS A 93 -9.32 -0.92 -12.06
C CYS A 93 -10.34 0.09 -11.53
N GLU A 94 -10.86 -0.14 -10.33
CA GLU A 94 -11.77 0.78 -9.65
C GLU A 94 -11.11 2.13 -9.29
N ALA A 95 -9.79 2.14 -9.10
CA ALA A 95 -9.03 3.35 -8.79
C ALA A 95 -8.56 4.12 -10.03
N VAL A 96 -8.62 3.53 -11.23
CA VAL A 96 -8.19 4.16 -12.50
C VAL A 96 -9.04 5.39 -12.82
N GLY A 97 -8.40 6.39 -13.42
CA GLY A 97 -9.04 7.61 -13.91
C GLY A 97 -8.56 8.88 -13.23
N LYS A 98 -9.17 9.98 -13.66
CA LYS A 98 -8.87 11.33 -13.16
C LYS A 98 -9.82 11.69 -12.03
N ARG A 99 -9.28 12.41 -11.04
CA ARG A 99 -10.08 12.94 -9.95
C ARG A 99 -9.50 14.23 -9.41
N THR A 100 -10.36 15.06 -8.88
CA THR A 100 -10.01 16.31 -8.20
C THR A 100 -10.31 16.19 -6.73
N SER A 101 -9.37 16.55 -5.87
CA SER A 101 -9.58 16.63 -4.42
C SER A 101 -9.30 18.04 -3.91
N SER A 102 -10.25 18.57 -3.13
CA SER A 102 -10.19 19.87 -2.48
C SER A 102 -10.25 19.66 -0.97
N ILE A 103 -9.13 19.90 -0.29
CA ILE A 103 -8.90 19.46 1.08
C ILE A 103 -8.56 20.65 1.97
N LEU A 104 -9.34 20.81 3.03
CA LEU A 104 -9.02 21.72 4.14
C LEU A 104 -8.32 20.94 5.24
N GLY A 105 -7.14 21.37 5.64
CA GLY A 105 -6.32 20.77 6.69
C GLY A 105 -6.13 21.67 7.88
N PHE A 106 -6.11 21.08 9.07
CA PHE A 106 -5.72 21.74 10.30
C PHE A 106 -4.73 20.85 11.04
N THR A 107 -3.57 21.40 11.39
CA THR A 107 -2.52 20.69 12.13
C THR A 107 -2.17 21.44 13.40
N LEU A 108 -2.16 20.72 14.51
CA LEU A 108 -1.67 21.19 15.78
C LEU A 108 -0.37 20.45 16.12
N ASN A 109 0.70 21.21 16.33
CA ASN A 109 2.01 20.68 16.70
C ASN A 109 2.41 21.15 18.08
N TYR A 110 2.94 20.22 18.87
CA TYR A 110 3.70 20.48 20.09
C TYR A 110 5.10 19.89 19.90
N ASP A 111 6.15 20.67 20.15
CA ASP A 111 7.55 20.26 19.94
C ASP A 111 8.43 20.88 21.03
N SER A 112 8.84 20.05 22.00
CA SER A 112 9.80 20.40 23.05
C SER A 112 11.12 19.65 22.90
N LEU A 113 11.40 19.11 21.70
CA LEU A 113 12.61 18.35 21.42
C LEU A 113 13.85 19.26 21.51
N ASN A 114 14.91 18.76 22.13
CA ASN A 114 16.19 19.44 22.18
C ASN A 114 16.91 19.50 20.81
N SER A 115 16.54 18.62 19.87
CA SER A 115 17.00 18.60 18.49
C SER A 115 15.99 17.91 17.59
N ARG A 116 15.66 18.50 16.43
CA ARG A 116 14.75 17.88 15.46
C ARG A 116 15.40 16.78 14.64
N LEU A 117 16.70 16.91 14.37
CA LEU A 117 17.44 15.91 13.59
C LEU A 117 17.87 14.69 14.44
N ARG A 118 18.15 14.94 15.71
CA ARG A 118 18.61 13.91 16.64
C ARG A 118 18.07 14.18 18.04
N PRO A 119 16.82 13.84 18.29
CA PRO A 119 16.24 14.04 19.61
C PRO A 119 16.84 13.07 20.61
N THR A 120 17.31 13.60 21.73
CA THR A 120 17.78 12.81 22.88
C THR A 120 16.93 13.03 24.11
N ARG A 121 16.11 14.12 24.11
CA ARG A 121 15.21 14.48 25.19
C ARG A 121 14.09 15.37 24.65
N GLY A 122 12.92 15.26 25.27
CA GLY A 122 11.73 16.08 24.97
C GLY A 122 10.61 15.24 24.39
N GLU A 123 9.59 15.93 23.97
CA GLU A 123 8.35 15.34 23.45
C GLU A 123 7.94 16.05 22.15
N SER A 124 7.33 15.31 21.25
CA SER A 124 6.67 15.86 20.07
C SER A 124 5.30 15.26 19.89
N ILE A 125 4.30 16.06 19.52
CA ILE A 125 2.96 15.63 19.18
C ILE A 125 2.56 16.42 17.93
N SER A 126 2.10 15.74 16.91
CA SER A 126 1.54 16.34 15.70
C SER A 126 0.21 15.67 15.38
N THR A 127 -0.86 16.45 15.38
CA THR A 127 -2.20 15.96 15.02
C THR A 127 -2.73 16.76 13.85
N THR A 128 -3.09 16.07 12.78
CA THR A 128 -3.65 16.66 11.57
C THR A 128 -5.07 16.13 11.36
N ALA A 129 -6.01 17.04 11.14
CA ALA A 129 -7.37 16.74 10.70
C ALA A 129 -7.57 17.33 9.30
N GLU A 130 -8.14 16.55 8.39
CA GLU A 130 -8.38 16.93 7.00
C GLU A 130 -9.83 16.66 6.63
N PHE A 131 -10.44 17.64 5.98
CA PHE A 131 -11.76 17.56 5.39
C PHE A 131 -11.65 17.74 3.87
N ALA A 132 -11.91 16.70 3.12
CA ALA A 132 -12.08 16.75 1.68
C ALA A 132 -13.57 16.89 1.34
N GLY A 133 -13.94 17.77 0.41
CA GLY A 133 -15.34 17.94 0.04
C GLY A 133 -15.77 19.38 -0.25
N LEU A 134 -14.85 20.33 -0.32
CA LEU A 134 -15.14 21.72 -0.74
C LEU A 134 -15.22 21.89 -2.26
N GLY A 135 -15.59 20.81 -2.95
CA GLY A 135 -15.61 20.67 -4.40
C GLY A 135 -14.71 19.52 -4.83
N GLY A 136 -14.87 19.05 -6.09
CA GLY A 136 -14.17 17.89 -6.61
C GLY A 136 -14.88 16.55 -6.33
N ASP A 137 -14.17 15.47 -6.61
CA ASP A 137 -14.71 14.11 -6.69
C ASP A 137 -14.49 13.28 -5.42
N VAL A 138 -13.81 13.86 -4.41
CA VAL A 138 -13.37 13.13 -3.22
C VAL A 138 -13.95 13.78 -1.97
N LYS A 139 -14.64 12.98 -1.14
CA LYS A 139 -15.26 13.46 0.10
C LYS A 139 -14.94 12.52 1.26
N TYR A 140 -14.09 13.00 2.17
CA TYR A 140 -13.76 12.26 3.38
C TYR A 140 -13.40 13.19 4.55
N LEU A 141 -13.44 12.63 5.76
CA LEU A 141 -12.79 13.17 6.95
C LEU A 141 -11.64 12.23 7.32
N ARG A 142 -10.43 12.77 7.44
CA ARG A 142 -9.23 12.02 7.82
C ARG A 142 -8.55 12.68 9.01
N MET A 143 -8.14 11.86 9.97
CA MET A 143 -7.37 12.29 11.11
C MET A 143 -6.12 11.43 11.25
N ARG A 144 -4.99 12.05 11.54
CA ARG A 144 -3.71 11.39 11.81
C ARG A 144 -3.05 12.06 13.00
N SER A 145 -2.51 11.26 13.91
CA SER A 145 -1.72 11.76 15.04
C SER A 145 -0.43 10.97 15.15
N LYS A 146 0.66 11.70 15.40
CA LYS A 146 1.98 11.14 15.72
C LYS A 146 2.45 11.75 17.01
N MET A 147 3.01 10.95 17.89
CA MET A 147 3.60 11.40 19.15
C MET A 147 4.91 10.66 19.42
N GLY A 148 5.84 11.34 20.07
CA GLY A 148 7.12 10.78 20.44
C GLY A 148 7.67 11.41 21.71
N LYS A 149 8.33 10.58 22.53
CA LYS A 149 9.00 11.00 23.75
C LYS A 149 10.39 10.37 23.80
N TRP A 150 11.40 11.20 24.03
CA TRP A 150 12.80 10.78 24.15
C TRP A 150 13.31 11.07 25.56
N MET A 151 13.95 10.08 26.17
CA MET A 151 14.41 10.11 27.54
C MET A 151 15.86 9.61 27.62
N PRO A 152 16.80 10.44 28.06
CA PRO A 152 18.16 9.99 28.36
C PRO A 152 18.14 9.15 29.65
N LEU A 153 18.61 7.92 29.59
CA LEU A 153 18.70 7.01 30.73
C LEU A 153 20.05 7.06 31.48
N GLY A 154 20.94 7.98 31.08
CA GLY A 154 22.32 8.07 31.60
C GLY A 154 23.30 7.19 30.80
N SER A 155 24.61 7.43 31.03
CA SER A 155 25.70 6.71 30.34
C SER A 155 25.59 6.70 28.80
N GLY A 156 24.86 7.64 28.21
CA GLY A 156 24.67 7.77 26.76
C GLY A 156 23.52 6.95 26.18
N PHE A 157 22.81 6.16 26.97
CA PHE A 157 21.59 5.45 26.52
C PHE A 157 20.45 6.44 26.31
N ILE A 158 19.71 6.28 25.21
CA ILE A 158 18.52 7.06 24.88
C ILE A 158 17.37 6.11 24.66
N PHE A 159 16.32 6.26 25.43
CA PHE A 159 15.08 5.50 25.24
C PHE A 159 14.05 6.37 24.57
N SER A 160 13.39 5.86 23.54
CA SER A 160 12.29 6.53 22.87
C SER A 160 11.02 5.69 22.86
N LEU A 161 9.91 6.36 23.05
CA LEU A 161 8.56 5.83 22.84
C LEU A 161 7.90 6.67 21.76
N GLN A 162 7.39 6.02 20.72
CA GLN A 162 6.67 6.69 19.66
C GLN A 162 5.32 5.99 19.44
N ALA A 163 4.31 6.75 19.12
CA ALA A 163 3.02 6.20 18.72
C ALA A 163 2.46 7.01 17.55
N GLU A 164 1.83 6.31 16.64
CA GLU A 164 1.16 6.88 15.48
C GLU A 164 -0.19 6.19 15.29
N GLY A 165 -1.18 6.96 14.87
CA GLY A 165 -2.48 6.42 14.52
C GLY A 165 -3.19 7.31 13.52
N GLY A 166 -4.07 6.71 12.75
CA GLY A 166 -4.88 7.44 11.78
C GLY A 166 -6.21 6.77 11.56
N TRP A 167 -7.15 7.57 11.11
CA TRP A 167 -8.48 7.14 10.79
C TRP A 167 -9.02 8.00 9.63
N ILE A 168 -9.75 7.33 8.70
CA ILE A 168 -10.41 7.99 7.57
C ILE A 168 -11.84 7.45 7.44
N LYS A 169 -12.78 8.34 7.16
CA LYS A 169 -14.17 8.01 6.89
C LYS A 169 -14.63 8.71 5.61
N ALA A 170 -15.22 7.97 4.69
CA ALA A 170 -15.94 8.54 3.57
C ALA A 170 -17.16 9.34 4.05
N LEU A 171 -17.45 10.44 3.38
CA LEU A 171 -18.63 11.29 3.62
C LEU A 171 -19.70 11.12 2.54
N GLU A 172 -19.46 10.23 1.60
CA GLU A 172 -20.39 9.82 0.56
C GLU A 172 -20.39 8.30 0.41
N ASP A 173 -21.54 7.76 0.06
CA ASP A 173 -21.69 6.39 -0.40
C ASP A 173 -21.42 6.39 -1.91
N ARG A 174 -20.44 5.63 -2.35
CA ARG A 174 -20.06 5.52 -3.76
C ARG A 174 -21.00 4.61 -4.55
N GLY A 175 -21.85 3.86 -3.86
CA GLY A 175 -22.85 2.99 -4.46
C GLY A 175 -22.28 1.84 -5.31
N THR A 176 -20.98 1.57 -5.22
CA THR A 176 -20.31 0.50 -5.97
C THR A 176 -20.29 -0.78 -5.13
N PRO A 177 -21.16 -1.77 -5.41
CA PRO A 177 -21.23 -2.98 -4.60
C PRO A 177 -19.89 -3.74 -4.57
N GLY A 178 -19.46 -4.16 -3.38
CA GLY A 178 -18.23 -4.94 -3.20
C GLY A 178 -16.95 -4.11 -3.11
N PHE A 179 -17.06 -2.79 -3.08
CA PHE A 179 -15.95 -1.87 -2.83
C PHE A 179 -16.25 -1.00 -1.61
N ASP A 180 -15.19 -0.61 -0.93
CA ASP A 180 -15.26 0.32 0.20
C ASP A 180 -15.45 1.75 -0.29
N ASP A 181 -16.22 2.58 0.44
CA ASP A 181 -16.48 3.97 0.09
C ASP A 181 -15.22 4.85 0.10
N VAL A 182 -14.21 4.50 0.91
CA VAL A 182 -12.89 5.13 0.85
C VAL A 182 -12.09 4.49 -0.29
N ARG A 183 -11.64 5.29 -1.24
CA ARG A 183 -10.86 4.81 -2.39
C ARG A 183 -9.54 4.16 -1.95
N LEU A 184 -9.09 3.16 -2.69
CA LEU A 184 -7.85 2.42 -2.43
C LEU A 184 -6.64 3.35 -2.21
N THR A 185 -6.53 4.42 -3.00
CA THR A 185 -5.43 5.39 -2.96
C THR A 185 -5.51 6.35 -1.77
N ASP A 186 -6.66 6.48 -1.11
CA ASP A 186 -6.85 7.35 0.05
C ASP A 186 -6.66 6.63 1.39
N ARG A 187 -6.68 5.28 1.37
CA ARG A 187 -6.50 4.45 2.56
C ARG A 187 -5.06 4.46 3.05
N PHE A 188 -4.88 4.15 4.32
CA PHE A 188 -3.55 4.03 4.91
C PHE A 188 -2.88 2.73 4.47
N PRO A 189 -1.63 2.77 4.01
CA PRO A 189 -0.78 1.60 3.94
C PRO A 189 -0.08 1.37 5.27
N LEU A 190 0.35 0.12 5.57
CA LEU A 190 1.20 -0.18 6.70
C LEU A 190 2.17 -1.32 6.36
N GLY A 191 3.44 -1.15 6.73
CA GLY A 191 4.55 -2.04 6.47
C GLY A 191 5.84 -1.24 6.45
N GLU A 192 6.91 -1.77 5.86
CA GLU A 192 8.19 -1.05 5.73
C GLU A 192 8.01 0.27 4.96
N PRO A 193 8.69 1.38 5.37
CA PRO A 193 9.63 1.50 6.50
C PRO A 193 8.96 1.81 7.85
N GLN A 194 7.65 2.05 7.89
CA GLN A 194 6.93 2.48 9.10
C GLN A 194 6.82 1.35 10.14
N PHE A 195 6.56 0.13 9.73
CA PHE A 195 6.40 -1.05 10.58
C PHE A 195 7.44 -2.09 10.20
N ARG A 196 8.52 -2.14 10.97
CA ARG A 196 9.67 -3.01 10.73
C ARG A 196 9.29 -4.48 10.88
N GLY A 197 9.92 -5.35 10.10
CA GLY A 197 9.65 -6.79 10.09
C GLY A 197 8.49 -7.22 9.20
N PHE A 198 7.81 -6.27 8.56
CA PHE A 198 6.82 -6.53 7.51
C PHE A 198 7.28 -5.90 6.21
N ASP A 199 6.92 -6.50 5.08
CA ASP A 199 7.24 -5.96 3.76
C ASP A 199 6.42 -4.69 3.48
N ILE A 200 6.72 -4.00 2.39
CA ILE A 200 5.97 -2.81 1.94
C ILE A 200 4.51 -3.22 1.74
N ARG A 201 3.58 -2.48 2.41
CA ARG A 201 2.15 -2.84 2.45
C ARG A 201 1.88 -4.27 2.94
N GLY A 202 2.80 -4.86 3.70
CA GLY A 202 2.73 -6.24 4.18
C GLY A 202 1.73 -6.48 5.31
N VAL A 203 1.14 -5.43 5.87
CA VAL A 203 0.19 -5.51 6.98
C VAL A 203 -1.18 -5.01 6.56
N GLY A 204 -2.22 -5.74 6.96
CA GLY A 204 -3.60 -5.26 6.90
C GLY A 204 -4.49 -6.00 5.92
N PRO A 205 -5.67 -5.41 5.63
CA PRO A 205 -6.67 -6.00 4.76
C PRO A 205 -6.15 -6.29 3.36
N ARG A 206 -6.41 -7.51 2.89
CA ARG A 206 -6.01 -7.95 1.54
C ARG A 206 -6.95 -9.00 0.99
N VAL A 207 -7.02 -9.09 -0.31
CA VAL A 207 -7.69 -10.17 -1.03
C VAL A 207 -6.62 -11.01 -1.71
N VAL A 208 -6.62 -12.30 -1.40
CA VAL A 208 -5.70 -13.28 -1.99
C VAL A 208 -6.49 -14.23 -2.87
N ARG A 209 -6.00 -14.49 -4.08
CA ARG A 209 -6.58 -15.46 -5.00
C ARG A 209 -5.85 -16.79 -4.88
N LEU A 210 -6.54 -17.78 -4.34
CA LEU A 210 -6.05 -19.15 -4.26
C LEU A 210 -6.52 -19.93 -5.51
N GLN A 211 -5.59 -20.59 -6.19
CA GLN A 211 -5.91 -21.33 -7.42
C GLN A 211 -6.52 -22.71 -7.09
N TYR A 212 -7.49 -23.12 -7.88
CA TYR A 212 -7.94 -24.50 -7.93
C TYR A 212 -7.06 -25.30 -8.88
N GLN A 213 -6.33 -26.27 -8.35
CA GLN A 213 -5.39 -27.13 -9.09
C GLN A 213 -6.01 -28.49 -9.38
N VAL A 214 -5.52 -29.17 -10.41
CA VAL A 214 -5.88 -30.55 -10.67
C VAL A 214 -5.39 -31.41 -9.50
N ASN A 215 -6.24 -32.28 -8.99
CA ASN A 215 -5.87 -33.21 -7.93
C ASN A 215 -4.89 -34.25 -8.50
N PRO A 216 -3.64 -34.36 -8.00
CA PRO A 216 -2.68 -35.34 -8.50
C PRO A 216 -3.12 -36.79 -8.29
N ASP A 217 -3.90 -37.05 -7.23
CA ASP A 217 -4.36 -38.41 -6.90
C ASP A 217 -5.62 -38.80 -7.66
N ASP A 218 -6.39 -37.85 -8.16
CA ASP A 218 -7.57 -38.02 -8.99
C ASP A 218 -7.69 -36.92 -10.05
N PRO A 219 -6.96 -37.03 -11.18
CA PRO A 219 -6.96 -35.99 -12.22
C PRO A 219 -8.31 -35.75 -12.89
N SER A 220 -9.24 -36.70 -12.78
CA SER A 220 -10.59 -36.63 -13.33
C SER A 220 -11.61 -36.12 -12.31
N GLY A 221 -11.22 -36.06 -11.06
CA GLY A 221 -12.06 -35.62 -9.94
C GLY A 221 -12.10 -34.10 -9.77
N PRO A 222 -12.69 -33.65 -8.67
CA PRO A 222 -12.79 -32.23 -8.36
C PRO A 222 -11.40 -31.63 -8.12
N ARG A 223 -11.21 -30.40 -8.59
CA ARG A 223 -9.98 -29.62 -8.33
C ARG A 223 -9.81 -29.36 -6.85
N ILE A 224 -8.59 -29.32 -6.38
CA ILE A 224 -8.24 -28.97 -4.99
C ILE A 224 -7.80 -27.52 -4.91
N LEU A 225 -8.19 -26.84 -3.84
CA LEU A 225 -7.81 -25.46 -3.60
C LEU A 225 -6.37 -25.39 -3.06
N GLN A 226 -5.52 -24.58 -3.68
CA GLN A 226 -4.18 -24.25 -3.23
C GLN A 226 -4.21 -23.64 -1.82
N THR A 227 -3.22 -23.91 -1.00
CA THR A 227 -3.07 -23.26 0.31
C THR A 227 -2.38 -21.91 0.18
N LEU A 228 -2.51 -21.08 1.22
CA LEU A 228 -1.80 -19.79 1.29
C LEU A 228 -0.27 -19.99 1.39
N GLU A 229 0.18 -21.12 1.94
CA GLU A 229 1.59 -21.45 2.06
C GLU A 229 2.17 -21.81 0.69
N ASP A 230 1.47 -22.63 -0.09
CA ASP A 230 1.86 -22.99 -1.47
C ASP A 230 1.98 -21.73 -2.35
N LEU A 231 1.04 -20.77 -2.19
CA LEU A 231 1.07 -19.50 -2.92
C LEU A 231 2.34 -18.69 -2.59
N ARG A 232 2.76 -18.70 -1.33
CA ARG A 232 3.94 -17.96 -0.86
C ARG A 232 5.25 -18.64 -1.23
N GLU A 233 5.33 -19.97 -1.15
CA GLU A 233 6.51 -20.73 -1.56
C GLU A 233 6.82 -20.51 -3.04
N ASN A 234 5.80 -20.45 -3.88
CA ASN A 234 5.94 -20.18 -5.31
C ASN A 234 6.22 -18.69 -5.62
N ASN A 235 6.35 -17.84 -4.60
CA ASN A 235 6.58 -16.40 -4.70
C ASN A 235 5.61 -15.68 -5.68
N ASN A 236 4.39 -16.20 -5.80
CA ASN A 236 3.41 -15.73 -6.76
C ASN A 236 2.58 -14.59 -6.17
N ARG A 237 3.20 -13.39 -6.11
CA ARG A 237 2.57 -12.15 -5.61
C ARG A 237 1.46 -11.61 -6.53
N ASN A 238 1.30 -12.18 -7.71
CA ASN A 238 0.29 -11.75 -8.70
C ASN A 238 -1.15 -11.88 -8.21
N PHE A 239 -1.36 -12.62 -7.13
CA PHE A 239 -2.67 -12.94 -6.60
C PHE A 239 -2.90 -12.39 -5.17
N ASP A 240 -2.15 -11.37 -4.76
CA ASP A 240 -2.25 -10.74 -3.44
C ASP A 240 -2.49 -9.22 -3.58
N ASP A 241 -3.74 -8.81 -3.41
CA ASP A 241 -4.19 -7.43 -3.46
C ASP A 241 -4.21 -6.80 -2.06
N SER A 242 -3.20 -6.01 -1.70
CA SER A 242 -3.23 -5.21 -0.48
C SER A 242 -4.20 -4.05 -0.60
N LEU A 243 -5.26 -4.04 0.21
CA LEU A 243 -6.34 -3.05 0.15
C LEU A 243 -6.09 -1.79 0.99
N GLY A 244 -5.00 -1.75 1.79
CA GLY A 244 -4.83 -0.71 2.80
C GLY A 244 -5.88 -0.81 3.90
N GLY A 245 -5.98 0.20 4.77
CA GLY A 245 -6.96 0.24 5.86
C GLY A 245 -7.54 1.62 6.09
N ARG A 246 -8.74 1.71 6.68
CA ARG A 246 -9.34 2.98 7.09
C ARG A 246 -8.88 3.45 8.46
N ALA A 247 -8.35 2.53 9.27
CA ALA A 247 -7.80 2.85 10.58
C ALA A 247 -6.52 2.07 10.85
N TYR A 248 -5.57 2.70 11.51
CA TYR A 248 -4.36 2.05 11.98
C TYR A 248 -3.87 2.64 13.29
N TYR A 249 -3.08 1.86 13.99
CA TYR A 249 -2.24 2.31 15.09
C TYR A 249 -0.87 1.64 15.00
N LEU A 250 0.15 2.34 15.46
CA LEU A 250 1.53 1.86 15.53
C LEU A 250 2.19 2.45 16.78
N GLY A 251 2.76 1.59 17.61
CA GLY A 251 3.58 1.95 18.75
C GLY A 251 4.99 1.40 18.56
N ARG A 252 5.98 2.17 18.93
CA ARG A 252 7.40 1.84 18.83
C ARG A 252 8.09 2.17 20.13
N ALA A 253 8.84 1.20 20.68
CA ALA A 253 9.78 1.42 21.76
C ALA A 253 11.19 1.11 21.26
N GLU A 254 12.13 2.02 21.45
CA GLU A 254 13.51 1.85 20.95
C GLU A 254 14.52 2.34 21.99
N LEU A 255 15.55 1.53 22.23
CA LEU A 255 16.67 1.85 23.08
C LEU A 255 17.94 1.97 22.23
N GLU A 256 18.42 3.20 22.07
CA GLU A 256 19.71 3.49 21.43
C GLU A 256 20.84 3.18 22.42
N ILE A 257 21.84 2.40 21.96
CA ILE A 257 22.95 1.92 22.75
C ILE A 257 24.18 2.78 22.45
N PRO A 258 24.82 3.39 23.45
CA PRO A 258 26.03 4.17 23.22
C PRO A 258 27.18 3.27 22.81
N LEU A 259 27.89 3.64 21.77
CA LEU A 259 29.17 3.05 21.37
C LEU A 259 30.33 3.91 21.91
N GLY A 260 31.46 3.28 22.08
CA GLY A 260 32.72 4.00 22.43
C GLY A 260 33.08 5.11 21.42
N SER A 261 33.93 6.05 21.81
CA SER A 261 34.22 7.27 21.06
C SER A 261 34.52 7.08 19.57
N GLY A 262 35.31 6.06 19.19
CA GLY A 262 35.64 5.82 17.79
C GLY A 262 34.45 5.45 16.90
N ALA A 263 33.53 4.63 17.37
CA ALA A 263 32.35 4.27 16.60
C ALA A 263 31.30 5.41 16.59
N GLN A 264 31.24 6.21 17.64
CA GLN A 264 30.42 7.41 17.70
C GLN A 264 30.88 8.47 16.70
N GLU A 265 32.20 8.64 16.50
CA GLU A 265 32.79 9.50 15.49
C GLU A 265 32.45 9.05 14.06
N MET A 266 32.32 7.74 13.83
CA MET A 266 31.84 7.18 12.55
C MET A 266 30.32 7.36 12.32
N GLY A 267 29.58 7.94 13.27
CA GLY A 267 28.14 8.18 13.14
C GLY A 267 27.27 6.94 13.31
N LEU A 268 27.81 5.85 13.87
CA LEU A 268 27.07 4.60 14.09
C LEU A 268 26.27 4.64 15.41
N ARG A 269 25.00 4.21 15.35
CA ARG A 269 24.08 4.16 16.50
C ARG A 269 23.26 2.88 16.46
N PRO A 270 23.70 1.82 17.14
CA PRO A 270 22.90 0.62 17.28
C PRO A 270 21.72 0.84 18.22
N SER A 271 20.66 0.12 17.98
CA SER A 271 19.47 0.11 18.81
C SER A 271 18.84 -1.26 18.90
N ILE A 272 18.10 -1.49 19.96
CA ILE A 272 17.14 -2.59 20.07
C ILE A 272 15.74 -1.98 20.11
N TRP A 273 14.78 -2.64 19.48
CA TRP A 273 13.47 -2.07 19.33
C TRP A 273 12.33 -3.10 19.35
N LEU A 274 11.15 -2.60 19.66
CA LEU A 274 9.87 -3.32 19.65
C LEU A 274 8.84 -2.45 18.94
N ASP A 275 8.19 -3.00 17.92
CA ASP A 275 7.08 -2.36 17.22
C ASP A 275 5.78 -3.16 17.43
N VAL A 276 4.69 -2.45 17.65
CA VAL A 276 3.34 -3.03 17.86
C VAL A 276 2.34 -2.22 17.06
N GLY A 277 1.55 -2.86 16.21
CA GLY A 277 0.60 -2.11 15.39
C GLY A 277 -0.44 -2.97 14.69
N SER A 278 -1.37 -2.31 14.04
CA SER A 278 -2.38 -2.95 13.19
C SER A 278 -2.96 -1.97 12.18
N LEU A 279 -3.45 -2.51 11.06
CA LEU A 279 -4.18 -1.81 10.00
C LEU A 279 -5.47 -2.57 9.72
N PHE A 280 -6.62 -1.87 9.71
CA PHE A 280 -7.94 -2.51 9.70
C PHE A 280 -9.06 -1.58 9.25
N ALA A 281 -10.32 -2.05 9.40
CA ALA A 281 -11.59 -1.33 9.21
C ALA A 281 -11.90 -1.03 7.73
N VAL A 282 -11.66 -2.00 6.84
CA VAL A 282 -12.12 -1.96 5.45
C VAL A 282 -13.45 -2.70 5.33
N ASP A 283 -14.38 -2.15 4.57
CA ASP A 283 -15.61 -2.88 4.28
C ASP A 283 -15.29 -4.15 3.49
N ARG A 284 -15.90 -5.26 3.90
CA ARG A 284 -15.61 -6.56 3.31
C ARG A 284 -15.99 -6.56 1.84
N PRO A 285 -15.05 -6.82 0.91
CA PRO A 285 -15.34 -6.86 -0.50
C PRO A 285 -16.21 -8.08 -0.87
N THR A 286 -16.97 -7.98 -1.94
CA THR A 286 -17.59 -9.15 -2.56
C THR A 286 -16.49 -10.06 -3.10
N LEU A 287 -16.52 -11.33 -2.74
CA LEU A 287 -15.47 -12.30 -3.11
C LEU A 287 -15.96 -13.21 -4.24
N VAL A 288 -15.03 -13.56 -5.13
CA VAL A 288 -15.29 -14.51 -6.22
C VAL A 288 -14.88 -15.91 -5.78
N ASP A 289 -15.74 -16.90 -6.09
CA ASP A 289 -15.43 -18.33 -5.95
C ASP A 289 -15.80 -19.03 -7.25
N ASN A 290 -14.77 -19.44 -8.01
CA ASN A 290 -14.91 -19.97 -9.36
C ASN A 290 -14.25 -21.36 -9.50
N PRO A 291 -14.79 -22.40 -8.87
CA PRO A 291 -14.23 -23.74 -8.91
C PRO A 291 -14.34 -24.42 -10.31
N ASN A 292 -15.33 -24.01 -11.10
CA ASN A 292 -15.58 -24.55 -12.43
C ASN A 292 -14.84 -23.80 -13.55
N GLY A 293 -14.16 -22.70 -13.20
CA GLY A 293 -13.53 -21.80 -14.15
C GLY A 293 -14.57 -21.01 -14.98
N GLU A 294 -14.06 -20.21 -15.88
CA GLU A 294 -14.82 -19.45 -16.86
C GLU A 294 -14.20 -19.64 -18.24
N GLN A 295 -15.00 -19.46 -19.28
CA GLN A 295 -14.48 -19.50 -20.64
C GLN A 295 -13.56 -18.29 -20.86
N LEU A 296 -12.33 -18.58 -21.28
CA LEU A 296 -11.32 -17.56 -21.53
C LEU A 296 -11.71 -16.70 -22.72
N ARG A 297 -11.27 -15.45 -22.68
CA ARG A 297 -11.36 -14.49 -23.78
C ARG A 297 -9.97 -14.04 -24.19
N ASN A 298 -9.83 -13.62 -25.46
CA ASN A 298 -8.63 -12.94 -25.92
C ASN A 298 -8.64 -11.47 -25.48
N LEU A 299 -7.62 -10.71 -25.86
CA LEU A 299 -7.52 -9.27 -25.56
C LEU A 299 -8.62 -8.42 -26.25
N SER A 300 -9.26 -8.95 -27.29
CA SER A 300 -10.39 -8.30 -28.00
C SER A 300 -11.75 -8.75 -27.47
N GLY A 301 -11.82 -9.43 -26.31
CA GLY A 301 -13.07 -9.89 -25.70
C GLY A 301 -13.67 -11.16 -26.33
N ASP A 302 -13.13 -11.71 -27.43
CA ASP A 302 -13.67 -12.90 -28.08
C ASP A 302 -13.46 -14.15 -27.24
N LEU A 303 -14.45 -15.01 -27.24
CA LEU A 303 -14.38 -16.31 -26.55
C LEU A 303 -13.33 -17.23 -27.19
N LEU A 304 -12.53 -17.88 -26.34
CA LEU A 304 -11.51 -18.82 -26.77
C LEU A 304 -12.00 -20.27 -26.70
N TYR A 305 -11.57 -21.05 -27.69
CA TYR A 305 -11.86 -22.47 -27.83
C TYR A 305 -10.56 -23.25 -27.96
N LEU A 306 -10.63 -24.56 -27.69
CA LEU A 306 -9.50 -25.51 -27.79
C LEU A 306 -9.57 -26.27 -29.09
N GLN A 307 -8.75 -25.90 -30.05
CA GLN A 307 -8.57 -26.62 -31.31
C GLN A 307 -7.52 -27.70 -31.13
N PRO A 308 -7.83 -28.98 -31.37
CA PRO A 308 -6.86 -30.07 -31.31
C PRO A 308 -5.78 -29.92 -32.39
N VAL A 309 -4.53 -30.17 -32.01
CA VAL A 309 -3.40 -30.23 -32.93
C VAL A 309 -3.39 -31.63 -33.51
N LEU A 310 -3.44 -31.74 -34.86
CA LEU A 310 -3.40 -32.99 -35.58
C LEU A 310 -1.97 -33.32 -36.01
N ASN A 311 -1.62 -34.59 -36.04
CA ASN A 311 -0.37 -35.10 -36.65
C ASN A 311 -0.48 -35.13 -38.18
N SER A 312 0.58 -35.60 -38.88
CA SER A 312 0.63 -35.72 -40.32
C SER A 312 -0.42 -36.68 -40.90
N ASP A 313 -0.94 -37.59 -40.09
CA ASP A 313 -1.94 -38.60 -40.47
C ASP A 313 -3.36 -38.16 -40.15
N GLY A 314 -3.53 -36.90 -39.63
CA GLY A 314 -4.82 -36.33 -39.29
C GLY A 314 -5.37 -36.74 -37.92
N GLU A 315 -4.57 -37.43 -37.07
CA GLU A 315 -4.99 -37.85 -35.75
C GLU A 315 -4.62 -36.81 -34.66
N PRO A 316 -5.47 -36.60 -33.62
CA PRO A 316 -5.18 -35.69 -32.54
C PRO A 316 -3.93 -36.09 -31.76
N THR A 317 -2.99 -35.13 -31.58
CA THR A 317 -1.74 -35.33 -30.83
C THR A 317 -1.93 -35.25 -29.31
N GLY A 318 -3.13 -34.91 -28.84
CA GLY A 318 -3.39 -34.61 -27.43
C GLY A 318 -3.01 -33.17 -27.02
N GLN A 319 -2.45 -32.38 -27.93
CA GLN A 319 -2.18 -30.98 -27.75
C GLN A 319 -3.33 -30.12 -28.27
N PHE A 320 -3.51 -28.94 -27.69
CA PHE A 320 -4.55 -28.00 -28.11
C PHE A 320 -3.95 -26.61 -28.34
N LEU A 321 -4.46 -25.93 -29.36
CA LEU A 321 -4.22 -24.51 -29.61
C LEU A 321 -5.47 -23.69 -29.20
N GLN A 322 -5.27 -22.51 -28.69
CA GLN A 322 -6.38 -21.61 -28.45
C GLN A 322 -6.75 -20.86 -29.74
N THR A 323 -8.03 -20.84 -30.06
CA THR A 323 -8.59 -20.20 -31.24
C THR A 323 -9.89 -19.46 -30.88
N THR A 324 -10.24 -18.43 -31.62
CA THR A 324 -11.54 -17.75 -31.53
C THR A 324 -12.63 -18.42 -32.33
N ASN A 325 -12.27 -19.39 -33.19
CA ASN A 325 -13.25 -20.16 -33.94
C ASN A 325 -13.96 -21.18 -33.03
N ALA A 326 -15.28 -21.14 -32.99
CA ALA A 326 -16.09 -22.08 -32.21
C ALA A 326 -16.18 -23.48 -32.85
N THR A 327 -15.91 -23.58 -34.16
CA THR A 327 -16.03 -24.83 -34.94
C THR A 327 -14.85 -25.01 -35.91
N ALA A 328 -14.56 -26.24 -36.25
CA ALA A 328 -13.65 -26.59 -37.33
C ALA A 328 -14.31 -26.31 -38.70
N GLU A 329 -13.53 -26.45 -39.79
CA GLU A 329 -14.02 -26.27 -41.17
C GLU A 329 -15.13 -27.24 -41.56
N ASP A 330 -15.16 -28.45 -40.98
CA ASP A 330 -16.18 -29.48 -41.16
C ASP A 330 -17.44 -29.27 -40.32
N GLY A 331 -17.50 -28.17 -39.52
CA GLY A 331 -18.60 -27.84 -38.62
C GLY A 331 -18.53 -28.53 -37.25
N THR A 332 -17.47 -29.28 -36.94
CA THR A 332 -17.29 -29.92 -35.64
C THR A 332 -17.03 -28.86 -34.57
N PRO A 333 -17.81 -28.82 -33.46
CA PRO A 333 -17.62 -27.81 -32.42
C PRO A 333 -16.34 -28.07 -31.62
N PHE A 334 -15.59 -27.02 -31.35
CA PHE A 334 -14.46 -27.06 -30.43
C PHE A 334 -14.91 -26.90 -28.96
N ASN A 335 -14.17 -27.52 -28.06
CA ASN A 335 -14.42 -27.34 -26.64
C ASN A 335 -14.06 -25.92 -26.20
N PRO A 336 -14.85 -25.29 -25.30
CA PRO A 336 -14.48 -24.00 -24.71
C PRO A 336 -13.13 -24.10 -24.00
N ALA A 337 -12.28 -23.09 -24.15
CA ALA A 337 -11.07 -22.94 -23.35
C ALA A 337 -11.47 -22.42 -21.96
N ILE A 338 -11.53 -23.29 -20.95
CA ILE A 338 -11.90 -22.93 -19.59
C ILE A 338 -10.65 -22.69 -18.76
N GLY A 339 -10.63 -21.57 -18.04
CA GLY A 339 -9.53 -21.18 -17.19
C GLY A 339 -10.00 -20.42 -15.96
N ASN A 340 -9.10 -19.66 -15.33
CA ASN A 340 -9.41 -18.78 -14.19
C ASN A 340 -10.10 -19.51 -13.02
N TYR A 341 -9.58 -20.70 -12.67
CA TYR A 341 -10.08 -21.49 -11.55
C TYR A 341 -9.49 -20.95 -10.25
N TYR A 342 -10.21 -20.08 -9.54
CA TYR A 342 -9.70 -19.48 -8.31
C TYR A 342 -10.80 -19.17 -7.30
N LYS A 343 -10.37 -19.00 -6.06
CA LYS A 343 -11.17 -18.51 -4.94
C LYS A 343 -10.49 -17.31 -4.31
N GLU A 344 -11.24 -16.22 -4.16
CA GLU A 344 -10.79 -15.05 -3.40
C GLU A 344 -11.03 -15.26 -1.91
N VAL A 345 -10.03 -14.89 -1.10
CA VAL A 345 -10.10 -14.96 0.36
C VAL A 345 -9.71 -13.59 0.93
N PHE A 346 -10.59 -13.00 1.73
CA PHE A 346 -10.32 -11.75 2.42
C PHE A 346 -9.64 -12.03 3.77
N LEU A 347 -8.46 -11.45 3.96
CA LEU A 347 -7.58 -11.70 5.10
C LEU A 347 -7.08 -10.39 5.71
N GLY A 348 -6.53 -10.45 6.90
CA GLY A 348 -5.72 -9.40 7.52
C GLY A 348 -6.50 -8.23 8.13
N ASP A 349 -7.81 -8.11 7.90
CA ASP A 349 -8.64 -7.06 8.51
C ASP A 349 -8.91 -7.38 9.98
N SER A 350 -8.05 -6.92 10.86
CA SER A 350 -8.12 -7.20 12.28
C SER A 350 -7.46 -6.09 13.10
N ILE A 351 -8.13 -5.65 14.16
CA ILE A 351 -7.57 -4.75 15.17
C ILE A 351 -6.51 -5.41 16.04
N SER A 352 -6.43 -6.74 16.03
CA SER A 352 -5.46 -7.50 16.83
C SER A 352 -4.03 -7.07 16.51
N PRO A 353 -3.19 -6.83 17.52
CA PRO A 353 -1.83 -6.34 17.33
C PRO A 353 -0.95 -7.35 16.60
N ARG A 354 -0.16 -6.86 15.65
CA ARG A 354 1.06 -7.48 15.13
C ARG A 354 2.20 -6.98 16.00
N ILE A 355 3.17 -7.82 16.26
CA ILE A 355 4.29 -7.52 17.15
C ILE A 355 5.58 -7.97 16.51
N THR A 356 6.54 -7.07 16.42
CA THR A 356 7.89 -7.35 15.92
C THR A 356 8.92 -6.77 16.86
N ALA A 357 10.06 -7.42 16.95
CA ALA A 357 11.22 -6.92 17.69
C ALA A 357 12.48 -7.12 16.84
N GLY A 358 13.50 -6.34 17.11
CA GLY A 358 14.73 -6.46 16.36
C GLY A 358 15.85 -5.60 16.89
N ILE A 359 16.94 -5.67 16.15
CA ILE A 359 18.12 -4.82 16.33
C ILE A 359 18.31 -4.00 15.07
N GLY A 360 18.79 -2.78 15.22
CA GLY A 360 19.05 -1.89 14.11
C GLY A 360 20.31 -1.07 14.30
N VAL A 361 20.84 -0.55 13.21
CA VAL A 361 21.96 0.39 13.23
C VAL A 361 21.61 1.58 12.33
N ASN A 362 21.56 2.75 12.94
CA ASN A 362 21.55 4.01 12.21
C ASN A 362 22.99 4.42 11.92
N TRP A 363 23.27 4.76 10.69
CA TRP A 363 24.58 5.27 10.27
C TRP A 363 24.45 6.60 9.54
N ASN A 364 24.97 7.66 10.16
CA ASN A 364 25.12 8.95 9.52
C ASN A 364 26.39 8.94 8.66
N SER A 365 26.27 8.41 7.44
CA SER A 365 27.38 8.35 6.51
C SER A 365 27.62 9.70 5.82
N PRO A 366 28.81 9.90 5.20
CA PRO A 366 29.07 11.07 4.35
C PRO A 366 28.12 11.21 3.15
N PHE A 367 27.45 10.13 2.76
CA PHE A 367 26.50 10.06 1.64
C PHE A 367 25.04 10.24 2.06
N GLY A 368 24.80 10.41 3.36
CA GLY A 368 23.48 10.51 3.94
C GLY A 368 23.20 9.47 5.03
N PRO A 369 22.06 9.56 5.70
CA PRO A 369 21.67 8.62 6.73
C PRO A 369 21.20 7.30 6.13
N PHE A 370 21.67 6.19 6.72
CA PHE A 370 21.27 4.83 6.42
C PHE A 370 20.75 4.15 7.67
N ARG A 371 19.82 3.24 7.49
CA ARG A 371 19.37 2.35 8.57
C ARG A 371 19.29 0.92 8.06
N ILE A 372 19.85 0.00 8.85
CA ILE A 372 19.72 -1.45 8.63
C ILE A 372 19.05 -2.02 9.86
N ASP A 373 17.97 -2.79 9.67
CA ASP A 373 17.29 -3.50 10.73
C ASP A 373 17.25 -5.00 10.44
N VAL A 374 17.45 -5.80 11.48
CA VAL A 374 17.20 -7.24 11.48
C VAL A 374 16.02 -7.49 12.42
N SER A 375 14.95 -8.06 11.89
CA SER A 375 13.65 -8.13 12.50
C SER A 375 13.21 -9.56 12.74
N GLN A 376 12.58 -9.81 13.90
CA GLN A 376 11.86 -11.03 14.19
C GLN A 376 10.38 -10.71 14.41
N VAL A 377 9.51 -11.35 13.65
CA VAL A 377 8.06 -11.23 13.84
C VAL A 377 7.65 -12.18 14.96
N ILE A 378 7.10 -11.61 16.03
CA ILE A 378 6.62 -12.34 17.22
C ILE A 378 5.16 -12.74 17.02
N LYS A 379 4.35 -11.81 16.45
CA LYS A 379 2.93 -12.03 16.20
C LYS A 379 2.52 -11.38 14.88
N LYS A 380 1.86 -12.16 14.02
CA LYS A 380 1.26 -11.69 12.76
C LYS A 380 -0.15 -12.24 12.60
N GLN A 381 -0.89 -11.70 11.64
CA GLN A 381 -2.17 -12.22 11.21
C GLN A 381 -2.01 -13.03 9.92
N ARG A 382 -3.01 -13.86 9.63
CA ARG A 382 -3.05 -14.62 8.38
C ARG A 382 -3.13 -13.64 7.20
N GLY A 383 -2.24 -13.80 6.24
CA GLY A 383 -2.14 -12.91 5.09
C GLY A 383 -1.01 -11.87 5.22
N ASP A 384 -0.48 -11.57 6.39
CA ASP A 384 0.61 -10.60 6.54
C ASP A 384 1.92 -11.08 5.87
N ASP A 385 2.60 -10.19 5.15
CA ASP A 385 3.90 -10.44 4.53
C ASP A 385 5.04 -9.92 5.40
N THR A 386 6.01 -10.79 5.65
CA THR A 386 7.09 -10.51 6.60
C THR A 386 8.44 -10.39 5.90
N LYS A 387 9.30 -9.53 6.45
CA LYS A 387 10.65 -9.28 5.95
C LYS A 387 11.64 -9.28 7.10
N VAL A 388 12.69 -10.09 7.01
CA VAL A 388 13.66 -10.25 8.10
C VAL A 388 14.68 -9.11 8.11
N ILE A 389 15.17 -8.71 6.95
CA ILE A 389 16.20 -7.67 6.81
C ILE A 389 15.62 -6.50 6.03
N SER A 390 15.77 -5.30 6.58
CA SER A 390 15.42 -4.07 5.89
C SER A 390 16.62 -3.13 5.79
N PHE A 391 16.66 -2.40 4.68
CA PHE A 391 17.66 -1.39 4.41
C PHE A 391 16.96 -0.12 3.94
N ASN A 392 17.11 0.96 4.71
CA ASN A 392 16.47 2.23 4.44
C ASN A 392 17.51 3.34 4.25
N VAL A 393 17.27 4.21 3.28
CA VAL A 393 18.09 5.38 2.95
C VAL A 393 17.21 6.61 3.06
N GLY A 394 17.60 7.60 3.84
CA GLY A 394 16.82 8.84 3.95
C GLY A 394 17.01 9.56 5.28
N THR A 395 16.35 10.70 5.43
CA THR A 395 16.52 11.59 6.58
C THR A 395 15.58 11.30 7.76
N GLN A 396 14.66 10.37 7.65
CA GLN A 396 13.71 10.01 8.73
C GLN A 396 13.46 8.50 8.75
N PHE A 397 13.80 7.89 9.84
CA PHE A 397 13.52 6.49 10.15
C PHE A 397 12.74 6.41 11.46
#